data_7fd2a1162d999bf6f5ff873417d797fb
#
_entry.id   7fd2a1162d999bf6f5ff873417d797fb
#
_cell.length_a   1.000
_cell.length_b   1.000
_cell.length_c   1.000
_cell.angle_alpha   90.00
_cell.angle_beta   90.00
_cell.angle_gamma   90.00
#
_symmetry.space_group_name_H-M   'P 1'
#
loop_
_entity.id
_entity.type
_entity.pdbx_description
1 polymer ?
#
loop_
_entity_poly.entity_id
_entity_poly.type
_entity_poly.pdbx_seq_one_letter_code
_entity_poly.pdbx_strand_id
1 'polypeptide(L)'
;MTKPITAPEAPATDMPPKRRRLTAEARKSSILAAARRAFTETGDMNGTTIKLIAERSGISEGVIYRHFESKDQLFFEAVVEPLMKAVDDLVAATEIIDKDEPLTPERQFKTMTGLYRQLVSTLSEVLPLLGLVLFGDPKVARRFYREHFAVAMDRLAEAWREVEDRYGFPFESPDISARAVMGMALILALESHHGKKFNRERAAVLSKGTVRGFFPAIGS
;
A
#
# COMPACT_ATOMS: atom_id res chain seq x y z
N MET A 1 -9.02 -77.62 22.45
CA MET A 1 -8.55 -76.70 21.44
C MET A 1 -8.92 -75.28 21.89
N THR A 2 -7.97 -74.61 22.53
CA THR A 2 -8.18 -73.32 23.18
C THR A 2 -7.59 -72.22 22.26
N LYS A 3 -8.42 -71.28 21.88
CA LYS A 3 -8.09 -70.17 20.98
C LYS A 3 -7.31 -69.11 21.77
N PRO A 4 -6.20 -68.51 21.27
CA PRO A 4 -5.48 -67.48 21.99
C PRO A 4 -6.23 -66.14 21.91
N ILE A 5 -6.25 -65.42 23.03
CA ILE A 5 -6.84 -64.10 23.20
C ILE A 5 -5.79 -63.08 22.70
N THR A 6 -6.14 -62.34 21.65
CA THR A 6 -5.32 -61.22 21.13
C THR A 6 -5.51 -60.01 22.04
N ALA A 7 -4.39 -59.45 22.54
CA ALA A 7 -4.39 -58.20 23.33
C ALA A 7 -4.81 -57.00 22.49
N PRO A 8 -5.48 -55.98 23.07
CA PRO A 8 -5.87 -54.80 22.34
C PRO A 8 -4.66 -53.89 22.00
N GLU A 9 -4.61 -53.50 20.74
CA GLU A 9 -3.61 -52.56 20.22
C GLU A 9 -3.78 -51.16 20.87
N ALA A 10 -2.71 -50.63 21.38
CA ALA A 10 -2.71 -49.31 22.01
C ALA A 10 -3.00 -48.22 21.00
N PRO A 11 -3.76 -47.16 21.34
CA PRO A 11 -4.10 -46.09 20.40
C PRO A 11 -2.83 -45.34 19.99
N ALA A 12 -2.70 -45.13 18.68
CA ALA A 12 -1.66 -44.34 18.07
C ALA A 12 -1.66 -42.91 18.68
N THR A 13 -0.55 -42.53 19.26
CA THR A 13 -0.32 -41.20 19.82
C THR A 13 -0.36 -40.18 18.68
N ASP A 14 -1.40 -39.39 18.68
CA ASP A 14 -1.59 -38.26 17.74
C ASP A 14 -0.51 -37.19 18.02
N MET A 15 0.61 -37.28 17.33
CA MET A 15 1.66 -36.25 17.38
C MET A 15 1.17 -35.01 16.70
N PRO A 16 1.16 -33.81 17.34
CA PRO A 16 0.78 -32.57 16.72
C PRO A 16 1.63 -32.32 15.47
N PRO A 17 1.05 -31.80 14.38
CA PRO A 17 1.75 -31.61 13.12
C PRO A 17 2.95 -30.66 13.34
N LYS A 18 4.17 -31.11 12.97
CA LYS A 18 5.39 -30.32 13.00
C LYS A 18 5.10 -28.98 12.28
N ARG A 19 5.12 -27.86 13.01
CA ARG A 19 5.03 -26.51 12.47
C ARG A 19 6.04 -26.38 11.32
N ARG A 20 5.52 -26.28 10.09
CA ARG A 20 6.32 -26.13 8.87
C ARG A 20 7.20 -24.90 9.02
N ARG A 21 8.52 -25.05 9.01
CA ARG A 21 9.46 -23.93 9.08
C ARG A 21 9.19 -23.01 7.89
N LEU A 22 8.85 -21.76 8.18
CA LEU A 22 8.70 -20.73 7.14
C LEU A 22 10.05 -20.52 6.43
N THR A 23 10.01 -20.25 5.13
CA THR A 23 11.18 -19.78 4.38
C THR A 23 11.66 -18.43 4.95
N ALA A 24 12.88 -18.01 4.65
CA ALA A 24 13.42 -16.72 5.08
C ALA A 24 12.52 -15.56 4.61
N GLU A 25 12.08 -15.61 3.36
CA GLU A 25 11.15 -14.64 2.74
C GLU A 25 9.79 -14.59 3.45
N ALA A 26 9.17 -15.75 3.66
CA ALA A 26 7.90 -15.83 4.37
C ALA A 26 8.03 -15.35 5.82
N ARG A 27 9.20 -15.56 6.45
CA ARG A 27 9.49 -15.05 7.79
C ARG A 27 9.63 -13.52 7.77
N LYS A 28 10.40 -12.97 6.83
CA LYS A 28 10.55 -11.51 6.65
C LYS A 28 9.19 -10.85 6.43
N SER A 29 8.36 -11.36 5.53
CA SER A 29 7.01 -10.87 5.28
C SER A 29 6.12 -10.90 6.53
N SER A 30 6.20 -11.98 7.34
CA SER A 30 5.46 -12.10 8.59
C SER A 30 5.89 -11.05 9.62
N ILE A 31 7.19 -10.76 9.72
CA ILE A 31 7.73 -9.71 10.61
C ILE A 31 7.25 -8.34 10.15
N LEU A 32 7.34 -8.02 8.86
CA LEU A 32 6.88 -6.75 8.30
C LEU A 32 5.38 -6.52 8.56
N ALA A 33 4.55 -7.56 8.37
CA ALA A 33 3.12 -7.47 8.65
C ALA A 33 2.82 -7.23 10.14
N ALA A 34 3.56 -7.86 11.06
CA ALA A 34 3.41 -7.64 12.49
C ALA A 34 3.92 -6.26 12.92
N ALA A 35 5.05 -5.81 12.36
CA ALA A 35 5.60 -4.48 12.59
C ALA A 35 4.61 -3.39 12.13
N ARG A 36 4.04 -3.54 10.94
CA ARG A 36 3.01 -2.62 10.41
C ARG A 36 1.83 -2.50 11.37
N ARG A 37 1.27 -3.62 11.83
CA ARG A 37 0.19 -3.61 12.81
C ARG A 37 0.60 -2.94 14.11
N ALA A 38 1.78 -3.25 14.65
CA ALA A 38 2.27 -2.68 15.88
C ALA A 38 2.43 -1.15 15.78
N PHE A 39 3.05 -0.65 14.71
CA PHE A 39 3.20 0.78 14.46
C PHE A 39 1.84 1.48 14.31
N THR A 40 0.90 0.87 13.57
CA THR A 40 -0.44 1.45 13.38
C THR A 40 -1.23 1.52 14.69
N GLU A 41 -1.16 0.48 15.51
CA GLU A 41 -1.91 0.43 16.78
C GLU A 41 -1.35 1.34 17.86
N THR A 42 -0.02 1.50 17.91
CA THR A 42 0.60 2.43 18.86
C THR A 42 0.48 3.89 18.42
N GLY A 43 0.33 4.13 17.11
CA GLY A 43 0.32 5.49 16.58
C GLY A 43 1.66 6.23 16.72
N ASP A 44 2.72 5.56 17.16
CA ASP A 44 4.01 6.16 17.49
C ASP A 44 5.16 5.23 17.12
N MET A 45 6.05 5.73 16.24
CA MET A 45 7.27 5.02 15.88
C MET A 45 8.18 4.82 17.10
N ASN A 46 8.31 5.83 17.95
CA ASN A 46 9.22 5.79 19.10
C ASN A 46 8.68 4.89 20.22
N GLY A 47 7.37 4.94 20.47
CA GLY A 47 6.67 4.09 21.44
C GLY A 47 6.58 2.62 21.04
N THR A 48 6.70 2.29 19.75
CA THR A 48 6.74 0.91 19.28
C THR A 48 8.11 0.29 19.50
N THR A 49 8.21 -0.74 20.33
CA THR A 49 9.47 -1.45 20.62
C THR A 49 9.62 -2.72 19.77
N ILE A 50 10.86 -3.14 19.52
CA ILE A 50 11.16 -4.43 18.88
C ILE A 50 10.58 -5.59 19.70
N LYS A 51 10.61 -5.48 21.03
CA LYS A 51 10.02 -6.46 21.93
C LYS A 51 8.51 -6.65 21.66
N LEU A 52 7.76 -5.55 21.55
CA LEU A 52 6.32 -5.59 21.23
C LEU A 52 6.07 -6.27 19.86
N ILE A 53 6.88 -5.94 18.85
CA ILE A 53 6.78 -6.55 17.52
C ILE A 53 7.09 -8.06 17.60
N ALA A 54 8.11 -8.45 18.34
CA ALA A 54 8.50 -9.84 18.54
C ALA A 54 7.38 -10.65 19.22
N GLU A 55 6.81 -10.13 20.29
CA GLU A 55 5.67 -10.73 21.00
C GLU A 55 4.48 -10.94 20.06
N ARG A 56 4.11 -9.94 19.27
CA ARG A 56 3.00 -10.02 18.31
C ARG A 56 3.26 -10.95 17.13
N SER A 57 4.53 -11.14 16.78
CA SER A 57 4.94 -12.06 15.71
C SER A 57 5.10 -13.50 16.18
N GLY A 58 5.08 -13.74 17.51
CA GLY A 58 5.35 -15.04 18.10
C GLY A 58 6.79 -15.51 17.86
N ILE A 59 7.76 -14.59 17.85
CA ILE A 59 9.19 -14.84 17.62
C ILE A 59 10.02 -14.09 18.66
N SER A 60 11.32 -14.41 18.77
CA SER A 60 12.23 -13.66 19.62
C SER A 60 12.77 -12.41 18.92
N GLU A 61 13.18 -11.39 19.69
CA GLU A 61 13.83 -10.18 19.17
C GLU A 61 15.06 -10.50 18.30
N GLY A 62 15.85 -11.51 18.72
CA GLY A 62 17.01 -11.97 17.94
C GLY A 62 16.65 -12.53 16.57
N VAL A 63 15.42 -12.99 16.34
CA VAL A 63 14.95 -13.34 14.99
C VAL A 63 14.70 -12.10 14.16
N ILE A 64 14.15 -11.05 14.75
CA ILE A 64 13.95 -9.76 14.04
C ILE A 64 15.29 -9.19 13.62
N TYR A 65 16.26 -9.10 14.54
CA TYR A 65 17.60 -8.56 14.27
C TYR A 65 18.43 -9.38 13.26
N ARG A 66 18.06 -10.62 12.96
CA ARG A 66 18.66 -11.37 11.84
C ARG A 66 18.17 -10.92 10.45
N HIS A 67 17.02 -10.24 10.39
CA HIS A 67 16.41 -9.77 9.15
C HIS A 67 16.52 -8.26 8.97
N PHE A 68 16.65 -7.50 10.07
CA PHE A 68 16.67 -6.04 10.08
C PHE A 68 17.75 -5.55 11.03
N GLU A 69 18.60 -4.65 10.56
CA GLU A 69 19.72 -4.11 11.34
C GLU A 69 19.25 -3.15 12.44
N SER A 70 18.10 -2.51 12.26
CA SER A 70 17.55 -1.52 13.19
C SER A 70 16.03 -1.46 13.14
N LYS A 71 15.44 -0.83 14.17
CA LYS A 71 14.01 -0.49 14.18
C LYS A 71 13.66 0.48 13.05
N ASP A 72 14.58 1.38 12.71
CA ASP A 72 14.39 2.36 11.63
C ASP A 72 14.31 1.66 10.27
N GLN A 73 15.18 0.67 10.01
CA GLN A 73 15.09 -0.15 8.80
C GLN A 73 13.76 -0.92 8.76
N LEU A 74 13.38 -1.55 9.87
CA LEU A 74 12.11 -2.29 9.98
C LEU A 74 10.91 -1.35 9.73
N PHE A 75 10.93 -0.14 10.30
CA PHE A 75 9.90 0.86 10.05
C PHE A 75 9.87 1.28 8.57
N PHE A 76 11.03 1.56 7.99
CA PHE A 76 11.14 1.93 6.58
C PHE A 76 10.52 0.85 5.67
N GLU A 77 10.94 -0.40 5.81
CA GLU A 77 10.43 -1.51 4.98
C GLU A 77 8.96 -1.85 5.28
N ALA A 78 8.51 -1.71 6.52
CA ALA A 78 7.12 -2.02 6.88
C ALA A 78 6.12 -0.92 6.47
N VAL A 79 6.56 0.34 6.45
CA VAL A 79 5.68 1.52 6.37
C VAL A 79 5.97 2.37 5.15
N VAL A 80 7.23 2.74 4.91
CA VAL A 80 7.61 3.68 3.85
C VAL A 80 7.63 3.01 2.48
N GLU A 81 8.24 1.83 2.34
CA GLU A 81 8.31 1.12 1.06
C GLU A 81 6.93 0.84 0.43
N PRO A 82 5.89 0.40 1.17
CA PRO A 82 4.57 0.23 0.58
C PRO A 82 3.95 1.52 0.04
N LEU A 83 4.24 2.67 0.67
CA LEU A 83 3.80 3.98 0.17
C LEU A 83 4.50 4.33 -1.14
N MET A 84 5.81 4.09 -1.20
CA MET A 84 6.60 4.31 -2.42
C MET A 84 6.13 3.41 -3.56
N LYS A 85 5.96 2.12 -3.26
CA LYS A 85 5.46 1.16 -4.24
C LYS A 85 4.10 1.56 -4.82
N ALA A 86 3.20 2.11 -4.01
CA ALA A 86 1.90 2.57 -4.48
C ALA A 86 2.02 3.69 -5.53
N VAL A 87 2.99 4.58 -5.35
CA VAL A 87 3.26 5.66 -6.33
C VAL A 87 3.95 5.10 -7.56
N ASP A 88 4.94 4.22 -7.40
CA ASP A 88 5.60 3.55 -8.53
C ASP A 88 4.60 2.77 -9.39
N ASP A 89 3.69 2.02 -8.76
CA ASP A 89 2.63 1.29 -9.46
C ASP A 89 1.68 2.25 -10.22
N LEU A 90 1.41 3.44 -9.66
CA LEU A 90 0.60 4.46 -10.33
C LEU A 90 1.33 5.03 -11.55
N VAL A 91 2.60 5.40 -11.42
CA VAL A 91 3.42 5.91 -12.53
C VAL A 91 3.54 4.84 -13.62
N ALA A 92 3.89 3.60 -13.26
CA ALA A 92 3.97 2.49 -14.21
C ALA A 92 2.64 2.24 -14.94
N ALA A 93 1.52 2.41 -14.24
CA ALA A 93 0.20 2.23 -14.85
C ALA A 93 -0.14 3.34 -15.87
N THR A 94 0.43 4.55 -15.75
CA THR A 94 0.30 5.58 -16.77
C THR A 94 1.15 5.26 -18.02
N GLU A 95 2.25 4.53 -17.87
CA GLU A 95 3.13 4.12 -18.96
C GLU A 95 2.53 2.97 -19.82
N ILE A 96 1.64 2.14 -19.24
CA ILE A 96 0.97 1.00 -19.89
C ILE A 96 -0.15 1.47 -20.85
N ILE A 97 -0.51 2.75 -20.82
CA ILE A 97 -1.46 3.27 -21.80
C ILE A 97 -0.84 3.07 -23.18
N ASP A 98 -1.36 2.07 -23.88
CA ASP A 98 -0.81 1.41 -25.06
C ASP A 98 -0.24 2.41 -26.07
N LYS A 99 1.04 2.25 -26.39
CA LYS A 99 1.78 3.16 -27.28
C LYS A 99 1.35 3.02 -28.75
N ASP A 100 0.68 1.93 -29.09
CA ASP A 100 0.45 1.52 -30.49
C ASP A 100 -1.02 1.65 -30.96
N GLU A 101 -1.99 1.86 -30.05
CA GLU A 101 -3.40 2.10 -30.43
C GLU A 101 -3.87 3.49 -29.99
N PRO A 102 -4.49 4.30 -30.91
CA PRO A 102 -5.14 5.54 -30.52
C PRO A 102 -6.31 5.20 -29.59
N LEU A 103 -6.17 5.57 -28.31
CA LEU A 103 -7.21 5.38 -27.32
C LEU A 103 -8.41 6.27 -27.66
N THR A 104 -9.58 5.66 -27.87
CA THR A 104 -10.82 6.43 -27.93
C THR A 104 -11.04 7.18 -26.60
N PRO A 105 -11.70 8.35 -26.59
CA PRO A 105 -11.98 9.11 -25.37
C PRO A 105 -12.63 8.25 -24.26
N GLU A 106 -13.53 7.35 -24.66
CA GLU A 106 -14.21 6.44 -23.73
C GLU A 106 -13.25 5.43 -23.08
N ARG A 107 -12.33 4.87 -23.85
CA ARG A 107 -11.30 3.92 -23.34
C ARG A 107 -10.33 4.65 -22.41
N GLN A 108 -9.91 5.85 -22.77
CA GLN A 108 -9.09 6.72 -21.93
C GLN A 108 -9.77 7.01 -20.59
N PHE A 109 -11.03 7.44 -20.62
CA PHE A 109 -11.82 7.71 -19.41
C PHE A 109 -11.92 6.48 -18.49
N LYS A 110 -12.19 5.32 -19.07
CA LYS A 110 -12.28 4.05 -18.34
C LYS A 110 -10.95 3.70 -17.67
N THR A 111 -9.84 3.82 -18.41
CA THR A 111 -8.48 3.56 -17.91
C THR A 111 -8.12 4.52 -16.78
N MET A 112 -8.25 5.82 -16.99
CA MET A 112 -7.94 6.84 -15.97
C MET A 112 -8.81 6.68 -14.72
N THR A 113 -10.11 6.36 -14.89
CA THR A 113 -10.98 6.07 -13.75
C THR A 113 -10.53 4.82 -12.98
N GLY A 114 -10.07 3.79 -13.70
CA GLY A 114 -9.51 2.57 -13.10
C GLY A 114 -8.27 2.85 -12.26
N LEU A 115 -7.31 3.57 -12.81
CA LEU A 115 -6.07 3.98 -12.15
C LEU A 115 -6.33 4.85 -10.92
N TYR A 116 -7.21 5.82 -11.06
CA TYR A 116 -7.59 6.69 -9.94
C TYR A 116 -8.25 5.92 -8.80
N ARG A 117 -9.13 4.97 -9.11
CA ARG A 117 -9.73 4.09 -8.09
C ARG A 117 -8.70 3.20 -7.40
N GLN A 118 -7.73 2.70 -8.14
CA GLN A 118 -6.62 1.94 -7.57
C GLN A 118 -5.80 2.81 -6.62
N LEU A 119 -5.45 4.05 -7.01
CA LEU A 119 -4.77 5.01 -6.15
C LEU A 119 -5.53 5.26 -4.85
N VAL A 120 -6.85 5.54 -4.91
CA VAL A 120 -7.68 5.76 -3.72
C VAL A 120 -7.70 4.51 -2.83
N SER A 121 -7.80 3.31 -3.40
CA SER A 121 -7.75 2.04 -2.64
C SER A 121 -6.42 1.88 -1.91
N THR A 122 -5.32 2.08 -2.61
CA THR A 122 -3.97 1.96 -2.04
C THR A 122 -3.73 3.01 -0.95
N LEU A 123 -4.12 4.25 -1.19
CA LEU A 123 -4.04 5.30 -0.16
C LEU A 123 -4.89 4.97 1.07
N SER A 124 -6.08 4.38 0.90
CA SER A 124 -6.93 3.96 2.02
C SER A 124 -6.26 2.89 2.89
N GLU A 125 -5.53 1.97 2.28
CA GLU A 125 -4.80 0.91 3.00
C GLU A 125 -3.59 1.44 3.77
N VAL A 126 -2.90 2.43 3.22
CA VAL A 126 -1.66 2.98 3.81
C VAL A 126 -1.91 4.24 4.65
N LEU A 127 -3.13 4.76 4.68
CA LEU A 127 -3.48 6.00 5.37
C LEU A 127 -3.06 6.03 6.85
N PRO A 128 -3.26 4.96 7.65
CA PRO A 128 -2.81 4.95 9.05
C PRO A 128 -1.28 5.08 9.17
N LEU A 129 -0.55 4.51 8.21
CA LEU A 129 0.91 4.56 8.15
C LEU A 129 1.40 5.94 7.68
N LEU A 130 0.70 6.54 6.74
CA LEU A 130 1.00 7.90 6.26
C LEU A 130 0.86 8.92 7.39
N GLY A 131 -0.15 8.76 8.24
CA GLY A 131 -0.32 9.57 9.45
C GLY A 131 0.88 9.48 10.39
N LEU A 132 1.39 8.28 10.64
CA LEU A 132 2.60 8.05 11.44
C LEU A 132 3.84 8.74 10.88
N VAL A 133 4.01 8.67 9.56
CA VAL A 133 5.18 9.25 8.90
C VAL A 133 5.10 10.77 8.85
N LEU A 134 3.94 11.33 8.50
CA LEU A 134 3.79 12.78 8.29
C LEU A 134 3.61 13.58 9.59
N PHE A 135 2.97 13.01 10.60
CA PHE A 135 2.58 13.72 11.82
C PHE A 135 3.27 13.20 13.08
N GLY A 136 4.13 12.19 12.97
CA GLY A 136 4.96 11.67 14.05
C GLY A 136 6.21 12.51 14.26
N ASP A 137 7.39 11.91 14.14
CA ASP A 137 8.67 12.61 14.30
C ASP A 137 8.93 13.61 13.14
N PRO A 138 9.16 14.91 13.42
CA PRO A 138 9.39 15.91 12.37
C PRO A 138 10.64 15.67 11.50
N LYS A 139 11.66 14.94 12.01
CA LYS A 139 12.85 14.58 11.21
C LYS A 139 12.50 13.50 10.21
N VAL A 140 11.74 12.48 10.63
CA VAL A 140 11.23 11.42 9.78
C VAL A 140 10.30 12.01 8.71
N ALA A 141 9.36 12.87 9.10
CA ALA A 141 8.45 13.55 8.19
C ALA A 141 9.18 14.35 7.09
N ARG A 142 10.15 15.19 7.48
CA ARG A 142 10.95 15.97 6.52
C ARG A 142 11.78 15.10 5.59
N ARG A 143 12.37 14.03 6.11
CA ARG A 143 13.14 13.08 5.32
C ARG A 143 12.24 12.37 4.31
N PHE A 144 11.12 11.81 4.76
CA PHE A 144 10.13 11.14 3.90
C PHE A 144 9.62 12.07 2.80
N TYR A 145 9.22 13.30 3.16
CA TYR A 145 8.74 14.27 2.18
C TYR A 145 9.77 14.54 1.09
N ARG A 146 11.01 14.85 1.49
CA ARG A 146 12.06 15.27 0.55
C ARG A 146 12.59 14.12 -0.30
N GLU A 147 12.82 12.96 0.32
CA GLU A 147 13.50 11.83 -0.34
C GLU A 147 12.52 10.91 -1.10
N HIS A 148 11.23 10.97 -0.78
CA HIS A 148 10.25 10.07 -1.34
C HIS A 148 9.02 10.76 -1.92
N PHE A 149 8.29 11.53 -1.11
CA PHE A 149 7.01 12.09 -1.55
C PHE A 149 7.17 13.14 -2.65
N ALA A 150 8.10 14.10 -2.49
CA ALA A 150 8.36 15.12 -3.52
C ALA A 150 8.83 14.48 -4.84
N VAL A 151 9.78 13.53 -4.74
CA VAL A 151 10.29 12.79 -5.91
C VAL A 151 9.16 12.03 -6.63
N ALA A 152 8.27 11.42 -5.87
CA ALA A 152 7.12 10.73 -6.41
C ALA A 152 6.15 11.67 -7.13
N MET A 153 5.93 12.87 -6.58
CA MET A 153 5.09 13.90 -7.23
C MET A 153 5.71 14.44 -8.51
N ASP A 154 7.03 14.61 -8.55
CA ASP A 154 7.74 15.06 -9.75
C ASP A 154 7.68 13.99 -10.85
N ARG A 155 7.86 12.71 -10.51
CA ARG A 155 7.69 11.60 -11.47
C ARG A 155 6.25 11.52 -12.02
N LEU A 156 5.25 11.72 -11.16
CA LEU A 156 3.86 11.75 -11.59
C LEU A 156 3.58 12.93 -12.53
N ALA A 157 4.12 14.11 -12.22
CA ALA A 157 4.01 15.28 -13.10
C ALA A 157 4.69 15.04 -14.46
N GLU A 158 5.85 14.36 -14.48
CA GLU A 158 6.54 13.98 -15.72
C GLU A 158 5.71 13.02 -16.56
N ALA A 159 5.16 11.96 -15.96
CA ALA A 159 4.28 11.03 -16.65
C ALA A 159 3.05 11.73 -17.26
N TRP A 160 2.56 12.79 -16.63
CA TRP A 160 1.44 13.58 -17.17
C TRP A 160 1.84 14.52 -18.29
N ARG A 161 3.07 15.06 -18.30
CA ARG A 161 3.59 15.78 -19.47
C ARG A 161 3.66 14.87 -20.70
N GLU A 162 4.12 13.64 -20.50
CA GLU A 162 4.12 12.66 -21.60
C GLU A 162 2.72 12.32 -22.12
N VAL A 163 1.73 12.27 -21.23
CA VAL A 163 0.31 12.10 -21.63
C VAL A 163 -0.22 13.31 -22.37
N GLU A 164 0.10 14.53 -21.92
CA GLU A 164 -0.23 15.79 -22.60
C GLU A 164 0.36 15.84 -24.01
N ASP A 165 1.66 15.62 -24.13
CA ASP A 165 2.37 15.65 -25.41
C ASP A 165 1.81 14.62 -26.41
N ARG A 166 1.40 13.45 -25.90
CA ARG A 166 0.94 12.35 -26.75
C ARG A 166 -0.52 12.47 -27.17
N TYR A 167 -1.37 12.97 -26.27
CA TYR A 167 -2.82 12.97 -26.45
C TYR A 167 -3.42 14.38 -26.58
N GLY A 168 -2.60 15.43 -26.47
CA GLY A 168 -3.03 16.81 -26.59
C GLY A 168 -3.94 17.27 -25.45
N PHE A 169 -3.81 16.71 -24.25
CA PHE A 169 -4.55 17.18 -23.09
C PHE A 169 -3.91 18.45 -22.54
N PRO A 170 -4.59 19.59 -22.55
CA PRO A 170 -4.03 20.83 -22.03
C PRO A 170 -4.08 20.81 -20.50
N PHE A 171 -3.01 20.37 -19.85
CA PHE A 171 -2.80 20.68 -18.44
C PHE A 171 -2.19 22.08 -18.36
N GLU A 172 -2.85 23.01 -17.69
CA GLU A 172 -2.26 24.34 -17.43
C GLU A 172 -0.92 24.22 -16.67
N SER A 173 -0.79 23.21 -15.80
CA SER A 173 0.42 22.86 -15.08
C SER A 173 0.36 21.41 -14.65
N PRO A 174 1.14 20.51 -15.25
CA PRO A 174 1.23 19.08 -14.83
C PRO A 174 1.59 18.91 -13.35
N ASP A 175 2.42 19.80 -12.80
CA ASP A 175 2.79 19.79 -11.38
C ASP A 175 1.61 20.07 -10.46
N ILE A 176 0.81 21.06 -10.75
CA ILE A 176 -0.40 21.42 -9.98
C ILE A 176 -1.41 20.29 -10.12
N SER A 177 -1.61 19.78 -11.32
CA SER A 177 -2.57 18.73 -11.61
C SER A 177 -2.23 17.44 -10.88
N ALA A 178 -0.94 17.03 -10.85
CA ALA A 178 -0.48 15.87 -10.10
C ALA A 178 -0.79 15.99 -8.61
N ARG A 179 -0.47 17.15 -8.02
CA ARG A 179 -0.74 17.43 -6.61
C ARG A 179 -2.23 17.52 -6.29
N ALA A 180 -3.02 18.08 -7.18
CA ALA A 180 -4.47 18.18 -7.02
C ALA A 180 -5.15 16.81 -7.06
N VAL A 181 -4.79 15.95 -8.02
CA VAL A 181 -5.31 14.57 -8.10
C VAL A 181 -4.90 13.75 -6.89
N MET A 182 -3.64 13.88 -6.44
CA MET A 182 -3.18 13.21 -5.23
C MET A 182 -3.94 13.70 -3.99
N GLY A 183 -4.14 15.02 -3.85
CA GLY A 183 -4.92 15.61 -2.77
C GLY A 183 -6.37 15.13 -2.73
N MET A 184 -7.03 15.09 -3.89
CA MET A 184 -8.39 14.55 -4.00
C MET A 184 -8.44 13.05 -3.68
N ALA A 185 -7.46 12.26 -4.12
CA ALA A 185 -7.37 10.84 -3.79
C ALA A 185 -7.17 10.63 -2.29
N LEU A 186 -6.35 11.45 -1.64
CA LEU A 186 -6.14 11.41 -0.19
C LEU A 186 -7.44 11.74 0.57
N ILE A 187 -8.20 12.74 0.15
CA ILE A 187 -9.50 13.06 0.76
C ILE A 187 -10.48 11.88 0.62
N LEU A 188 -10.55 11.27 -0.56
CA LEU A 188 -11.40 10.10 -0.76
C LEU A 188 -10.94 8.89 0.07
N ALA A 189 -9.63 8.71 0.26
CA ALA A 189 -9.08 7.70 1.13
C ALA A 189 -9.45 7.94 2.61
N LEU A 190 -9.38 9.19 3.08
CA LEU A 190 -9.84 9.59 4.42
C LEU A 190 -11.33 9.32 4.62
N GLU A 191 -12.17 9.69 3.66
CA GLU A 191 -13.60 9.43 3.70
C GLU A 191 -13.90 7.92 3.68
N SER A 192 -13.13 7.14 2.90
CA SER A 192 -13.24 5.69 2.85
C SER A 192 -12.92 5.04 4.19
N HIS A 193 -11.93 5.57 4.92
CA HIS A 193 -11.45 5.02 6.18
C HIS A 193 -12.29 5.43 7.38
N HIS A 194 -12.73 6.69 7.43
CA HIS A 194 -13.42 7.28 8.58
C HIS A 194 -14.90 7.61 8.33
N GLY A 195 -15.32 7.68 7.08
CA GLY A 195 -16.65 8.14 6.70
C GLY A 195 -17.72 7.07 6.87
N LYS A 196 -18.68 7.28 7.81
CA LYS A 196 -19.80 6.36 8.08
C LYS A 196 -20.70 6.07 6.85
N LYS A 197 -20.71 6.94 5.84
CA LYS A 197 -21.53 6.83 4.63
C LYS A 197 -20.74 6.51 3.36
N PHE A 198 -19.43 6.27 3.48
CA PHE A 198 -18.60 5.98 2.33
C PHE A 198 -18.71 4.49 1.98
N ASN A 199 -19.14 4.18 0.78
CA ASN A 199 -19.23 2.83 0.25
C ASN A 199 -18.58 2.75 -1.14
N ARG A 200 -18.43 1.54 -1.68
CA ARG A 200 -17.81 1.31 -3.00
C ARG A 200 -18.50 2.05 -4.15
N GLU A 201 -19.83 2.21 -4.07
CA GLU A 201 -20.61 2.91 -5.09
C GLU A 201 -20.30 4.41 -5.07
N ARG A 202 -20.32 5.03 -3.88
CA ARG A 202 -19.95 6.43 -3.71
C ARG A 202 -18.50 6.70 -4.14
N ALA A 203 -17.57 5.81 -3.78
CA ALA A 203 -16.17 5.89 -4.23
C ALA A 203 -16.08 5.87 -5.78
N ALA A 204 -16.84 5.00 -6.42
CA ALA A 204 -16.87 4.92 -7.88
C ALA A 204 -17.43 6.18 -8.53
N VAL A 205 -18.51 6.74 -7.99
CA VAL A 205 -19.12 7.99 -8.49
C VAL A 205 -18.15 9.16 -8.34
N LEU A 206 -17.55 9.33 -7.16
CA LEU A 206 -16.59 10.41 -6.88
C LEU A 206 -15.32 10.28 -7.75
N SER A 207 -14.81 9.07 -7.92
CA SER A 207 -13.65 8.82 -8.80
C SER A 207 -13.95 9.21 -10.26
N LYS A 208 -15.13 8.86 -10.77
CA LYS A 208 -15.57 9.30 -12.11
C LYS A 208 -15.70 10.83 -12.20
N GLY A 209 -16.26 11.46 -11.18
CA GLY A 209 -16.40 12.91 -11.11
C GLY A 209 -15.04 13.61 -11.09
N THR A 210 -14.09 13.11 -10.31
CA THR A 210 -12.72 13.65 -10.26
C THR A 210 -12.04 13.55 -11.62
N VAL A 211 -12.07 12.37 -12.25
CA VAL A 211 -11.46 12.17 -13.57
C VAL A 211 -12.11 13.10 -14.61
N ARG A 212 -13.44 13.27 -14.62
CA ARG A 212 -14.09 14.23 -15.51
C ARG A 212 -13.69 15.68 -15.26
N GLY A 213 -13.48 16.05 -14.00
CA GLY A 213 -13.05 17.40 -13.63
C GLY A 213 -11.63 17.73 -14.07
N PHE A 214 -10.72 16.77 -14.00
CA PHE A 214 -9.33 16.95 -14.42
C PHE A 214 -9.08 16.66 -15.90
N PHE A 215 -9.94 15.86 -16.54
CA PHE A 215 -9.80 15.45 -17.94
C PHE A 215 -11.11 15.69 -18.70
N PRO A 216 -11.57 16.96 -18.84
CA PRO A 216 -12.87 17.26 -19.45
C PRO A 216 -13.01 16.78 -20.89
N ALA A 217 -11.91 16.77 -21.67
CA ALA A 217 -11.90 16.29 -23.04
C ALA A 217 -12.17 14.77 -23.19
N ILE A 218 -12.02 14.00 -22.11
CA ILE A 218 -12.24 12.54 -22.11
C ILE A 218 -13.70 12.19 -21.79
N GLY A 219 -14.47 13.09 -21.22
CA GLY A 219 -15.80 12.82 -20.66
C GLY A 219 -16.98 13.41 -21.43
N SER A 220 -16.73 14.04 -22.59
CA SER A 220 -17.73 14.63 -23.47
C SER A 220 -18.27 13.63 -24.50
#